data_413408213c874239c83117a164db9484
#
_entry.id   413408213c874239c83117a164db9484
#
_cell.length_a   1.000
_cell.length_b   1.000
_cell.length_c   1.000
_cell.angle_alpha   90.00
_cell.angle_beta   90.00
_cell.angle_gamma   90.00
#
_symmetry.space_group_name_H-M   'P 1'
#
loop_
_entity.id
_entity.type
_entity.pdbx_description
1 polymer ?
#
loop_
_entity_poly.entity_id
_entity_poly.type
_entity_poly.pdbx_seq_one_letter_code
_entity_poly.pdbx_strand_id
1 'polypeptide(L)'
;MIEQILETARQSRFDFRRYANPADPLQDHFEEWVPYYRLKHAIAAVLQPRSILEIGVRFGYSAVSFLDAAPDAAFVGIDLDIDTFGGQVGALEWAKRITSGRNAKFIVADTQQLARLPGGIYDLVHVDGQQDGAGTFHDLRRAVAQARWVLLDGYFWTPENFFNANDFLLKYDDVFEYAFVIPGYAGELLLRVKDAYVRRAATAPSTPGAQITEFHDANDGLNDYGGYGDFRRSRSQRVDASRLLSLLVLARMHHRGRPVLDLGCGRGEIAYQLAASGCSVTAVDHSPVAIELAKSCMRDASEEVLSRVNFICGGVGQLESEQKFGTVLASNLIEHLSPQELEKLYAFVARAVEPDGVFVIYTAPNLWRYKRDHPRRRRAVQQLGGYLAAEPRTRYELLLHVNEQSPARLRRFLRRFFRHVLVWVANPDSPAGNLARKYSLSELTAATDIYGLASAAPIDLNRVASLLQCEPLPAGEHAKFSVAVECWPSEAPVGGSICIRVRLTNTSRSYIASLPPAPVFVSYHWLRANGGMYVFDGVRSPIPLAISPTESGDVATQVKVPAEPGQYRLVLTLVQEGYCWFDQMPGFSPAQTVVNVI
;
A
#
# COMPACT_ATOMS: atom_id res chain seq x y z
N MET A 1 23.48 24.90 16.68
CA MET A 1 24.10 24.36 15.45
C MET A 1 23.82 25.24 14.23
N ILE A 2 22.58 25.47 13.80
CA ILE A 2 22.31 26.33 12.61
C ILE A 2 22.83 27.75 12.80
N GLU A 3 22.59 28.38 13.92
CA GLU A 3 23.15 29.70 14.25
C GLU A 3 24.67 29.72 14.19
N GLN A 4 25.31 28.63 14.67
CA GLN A 4 26.75 28.47 14.60
C GLN A 4 27.26 28.36 13.14
N ILE A 5 26.55 27.58 12.30
CA ILE A 5 26.87 27.46 10.86
C ILE A 5 26.77 28.85 10.20
N LEU A 6 25.67 29.57 10.41
CA LEU A 6 25.46 30.87 9.80
C LEU A 6 26.50 31.90 10.28
N GLU A 7 26.86 31.89 11.55
CA GLU A 7 27.89 32.79 12.09
C GLU A 7 29.27 32.42 11.53
N THR A 8 29.60 31.12 11.48
CA THR A 8 30.86 30.64 10.87
C THR A 8 30.92 31.02 9.37
N ALA A 9 29.80 30.94 8.65
CA ALA A 9 29.76 31.33 7.23
C ALA A 9 30.00 32.85 7.04
N ARG A 10 29.43 33.72 7.94
CA ARG A 10 29.66 35.16 7.90
C ARG A 10 31.11 35.51 8.18
N GLN A 11 31.76 34.79 9.07
CA GLN A 11 33.15 35.03 9.47
C GLN A 11 34.17 34.35 8.54
N SER A 12 33.72 33.44 7.70
CA SER A 12 34.57 32.67 6.81
C SER A 12 35.27 33.58 5.79
N ARG A 13 36.60 33.41 5.66
CA ARG A 13 37.42 34.04 4.66
C ARG A 13 37.69 33.13 3.48
N PHE A 14 37.07 31.95 3.46
CA PHE A 14 37.21 31.01 2.35
C PHE A 14 36.76 31.69 1.04
N ASP A 15 37.54 31.48 -0.02
CA ASP A 15 37.25 32.01 -1.34
C ASP A 15 37.56 30.95 -2.39
N PHE A 16 36.52 30.32 -2.91
CA PHE A 16 36.62 29.24 -3.90
C PHE A 16 37.22 29.70 -5.22
N ARG A 17 37.18 31.02 -5.53
CA ARG A 17 37.74 31.60 -6.79
C ARG A 17 39.23 31.32 -6.96
N ARG A 18 39.97 31.06 -5.87
CA ARG A 18 41.37 30.60 -5.93
C ARG A 18 41.54 29.24 -6.62
N TYR A 19 40.46 28.48 -6.73
CA TYR A 19 40.41 27.16 -7.34
C TYR A 19 39.59 27.17 -8.63
N ALA A 20 39.07 28.31 -9.05
CA ALA A 20 38.19 28.43 -10.20
C ALA A 20 38.88 28.02 -11.52
N ASN A 21 38.11 27.33 -12.37
CA ASN A 21 38.56 27.03 -13.71
C ASN A 21 38.40 28.28 -14.60
N PRO A 22 39.48 28.77 -15.23
CA PRO A 22 39.39 29.93 -16.12
C PRO A 22 38.47 29.74 -17.34
N ALA A 23 38.17 28.48 -17.68
CA ALA A 23 37.26 28.13 -18.78
C ALA A 23 35.83 27.79 -18.29
N ASP A 24 35.51 28.03 -17.02
CA ASP A 24 34.14 27.81 -16.55
C ASP A 24 33.19 28.83 -17.21
N PRO A 25 32.16 28.39 -17.96
CA PRO A 25 31.27 29.30 -18.66
C PRO A 25 30.36 30.14 -17.71
N LEU A 26 30.35 29.84 -16.41
CA LEU A 26 29.53 30.53 -15.40
C LEU A 26 30.35 31.51 -14.55
N GLN A 27 31.49 32.00 -15.03
CA GLN A 27 32.35 32.92 -14.28
C GLN A 27 31.65 34.19 -13.83
N ASP A 28 30.68 34.66 -14.60
CA ASP A 28 29.89 35.88 -14.26
C ASP A 28 29.12 35.77 -12.94
N HIS A 29 28.87 34.55 -12.49
CA HIS A 29 28.20 34.28 -11.22
C HIS A 29 29.13 34.11 -10.03
N PHE A 30 30.43 34.13 -10.19
CA PHE A 30 31.38 33.80 -9.12
C PHE A 30 31.31 34.72 -7.92
N GLU A 31 30.99 35.99 -8.09
CA GLU A 31 30.81 36.92 -6.98
C GLU A 31 29.59 36.50 -6.11
N GLU A 32 28.49 36.11 -6.73
CA GLU A 32 27.28 35.63 -6.05
C GLU A 32 27.55 34.30 -5.35
N TRP A 33 28.46 33.48 -5.87
CA TRP A 33 28.77 32.18 -5.31
C TRP A 33 29.74 32.21 -4.13
N VAL A 34 30.44 33.30 -3.87
CA VAL A 34 31.34 33.38 -2.70
C VAL A 34 30.59 33.10 -1.39
N PRO A 35 29.47 33.74 -1.05
CA PRO A 35 28.71 33.41 0.16
C PRO A 35 28.20 31.96 0.16
N TYR A 36 27.80 31.42 -0.98
CA TYR A 36 27.30 30.06 -1.16
C TYR A 36 28.37 29.02 -0.81
N TYR A 37 29.59 29.14 -1.32
CA TYR A 37 30.68 28.22 -0.97
C TYR A 37 31.25 28.46 0.43
N ARG A 38 31.13 29.67 1.00
CA ARG A 38 31.41 29.94 2.41
C ARG A 38 30.43 29.21 3.34
N LEU A 39 29.17 29.07 2.94
CA LEU A 39 28.21 28.27 3.68
C LEU A 39 28.59 26.77 3.70
N LYS A 40 28.98 26.21 2.56
CA LYS A 40 29.44 24.82 2.49
C LYS A 40 30.71 24.60 3.33
N HIS A 41 31.66 25.51 3.28
CA HIS A 41 32.83 25.52 4.15
C HIS A 41 32.43 25.57 5.65
N ALA A 42 31.50 26.44 6.03
CA ALA A 42 31.03 26.55 7.41
C ALA A 42 30.30 25.30 7.90
N ILE A 43 29.50 24.67 7.05
CA ILE A 43 28.83 23.39 7.36
C ILE A 43 29.89 22.34 7.72
N ALA A 44 30.92 22.16 6.90
CA ALA A 44 31.99 21.23 7.19
C ALA A 44 32.81 21.62 8.43
N ALA A 45 33.05 22.92 8.64
CA ALA A 45 33.77 23.42 9.82
C ALA A 45 33.01 23.14 11.14
N VAL A 46 31.67 23.18 11.12
CA VAL A 46 30.85 22.91 12.30
C VAL A 46 30.61 21.43 12.51
N LEU A 47 30.32 20.67 11.43
CA LEU A 47 30.02 19.24 11.51
C LEU A 47 31.27 18.37 11.66
N GLN A 48 32.44 18.83 11.23
CA GLN A 48 33.73 18.10 11.27
C GLN A 48 33.62 16.66 10.72
N PRO A 49 33.09 16.47 9.48
CA PRO A 49 32.90 15.16 8.91
C PRO A 49 34.26 14.49 8.62
N ARG A 50 34.38 13.20 8.92
CA ARG A 50 35.55 12.38 8.57
C ARG A 50 35.39 11.74 7.19
N SER A 51 34.16 11.63 6.71
CA SER A 51 33.84 11.05 5.41
C SER A 51 32.73 11.85 4.74
N ILE A 52 32.95 12.22 3.49
CA ILE A 52 32.03 13.04 2.68
C ILE A 52 31.79 12.33 1.36
N LEU A 53 30.55 12.24 0.93
CA LEU A 53 30.22 11.90 -0.45
C LEU A 53 29.45 13.04 -1.08
N GLU A 54 29.75 13.37 -2.32
CA GLU A 54 29.05 14.37 -3.12
C GLU A 54 28.48 13.75 -4.39
N ILE A 55 27.22 14.04 -4.68
CA ILE A 55 26.54 13.72 -5.92
C ILE A 55 26.40 15.00 -6.72
N GLY A 56 27.03 15.06 -7.92
CA GLY A 56 27.12 16.29 -8.70
C GLY A 56 28.32 17.14 -8.27
N VAL A 57 29.44 16.94 -8.90
CA VAL A 57 30.72 17.56 -8.50
C VAL A 57 31.10 18.72 -9.39
N ARG A 58 30.84 18.58 -10.70
CA ARG A 58 31.25 19.54 -11.71
C ARG A 58 32.75 19.86 -11.58
N PHE A 59 33.14 21.12 -11.41
CA PHE A 59 34.54 21.55 -11.24
C PHE A 59 35.12 21.33 -9.83
N GLY A 60 34.34 20.84 -8.86
CA GLY A 60 34.79 20.49 -7.50
C GLY A 60 34.93 21.69 -6.54
N TYR A 61 34.22 22.79 -6.78
CA TYR A 61 34.30 23.95 -5.88
C TYR A 61 33.71 23.69 -4.49
N SER A 62 32.64 22.91 -4.42
CA SER A 62 32.09 22.39 -3.16
C SER A 62 33.07 21.42 -2.48
N ALA A 63 33.70 20.53 -3.24
CA ALA A 63 34.70 19.60 -2.73
C ALA A 63 35.85 20.33 -2.01
N VAL A 64 36.44 21.37 -2.65
CA VAL A 64 37.49 22.15 -1.99
C VAL A 64 36.98 22.96 -0.81
N SER A 65 35.70 23.40 -0.81
CA SER A 65 35.08 24.10 0.31
C SER A 65 34.97 23.21 1.53
N PHE A 66 34.53 21.98 1.35
CA PHE A 66 34.44 20.99 2.43
C PHE A 66 35.81 20.56 2.94
N LEU A 67 36.73 20.27 2.02
CA LEU A 67 38.08 19.78 2.34
C LEU A 67 39.01 20.86 2.89
N ASP A 68 38.71 22.14 2.71
CA ASP A 68 39.44 23.23 3.36
C ASP A 68 39.09 23.31 4.85
N ALA A 69 37.81 23.12 5.17
CA ALA A 69 37.30 23.13 6.54
C ALA A 69 37.52 21.81 7.30
N ALA A 70 37.58 20.68 6.58
CA ALA A 70 37.81 19.33 7.12
C ALA A 70 38.92 18.62 6.33
N PRO A 71 40.21 19.02 6.50
CA PRO A 71 41.31 18.58 5.64
C PRO A 71 41.62 17.07 5.72
N ASP A 72 41.31 16.45 6.85
CA ASP A 72 41.50 15.01 7.08
C ASP A 72 40.35 14.13 6.57
N ALA A 73 39.28 14.74 6.06
CA ALA A 73 38.13 14.00 5.56
C ALA A 73 38.45 13.19 4.31
N ALA A 74 37.92 11.96 4.25
CA ALA A 74 37.87 11.19 3.03
C ALA A 74 36.70 11.68 2.17
N PHE A 75 36.98 12.10 0.95
CA PHE A 75 35.97 12.63 0.03
C PHE A 75 35.77 11.69 -1.17
N VAL A 76 34.52 11.44 -1.52
CA VAL A 76 34.11 10.70 -2.73
C VAL A 76 33.16 11.57 -3.53
N GLY A 77 33.51 11.95 -4.74
CA GLY A 77 32.66 12.67 -5.67
C GLY A 77 32.12 11.75 -6.76
N ILE A 78 30.83 11.86 -7.06
CA ILE A 78 30.17 11.14 -8.16
C ILE A 78 29.59 12.17 -9.12
N ASP A 79 29.88 12.04 -10.40
CA ASP A 79 29.37 12.91 -11.44
C ASP A 79 29.16 12.13 -12.74
N LEU A 80 28.29 12.60 -13.60
CA LEU A 80 28.11 12.06 -14.96
C LEU A 80 29.20 12.49 -15.91
N ASP A 81 29.85 13.63 -15.65
CA ASP A 81 30.86 14.29 -16.48
C ASP A 81 30.39 14.52 -17.95
N ILE A 82 29.19 15.06 -18.08
CA ILE A 82 28.48 15.31 -19.36
C ILE A 82 28.01 16.76 -19.47
N ASP A 83 27.75 17.23 -20.71
CA ASP A 83 27.27 18.60 -21.01
C ASP A 83 25.75 18.77 -20.83
N THR A 84 25.16 18.17 -19.80
CA THR A 84 23.74 18.30 -19.49
C THR A 84 23.53 18.57 -18.00
N PHE A 85 22.37 19.04 -17.64
CA PHE A 85 22.02 19.35 -16.25
C PHE A 85 22.97 20.33 -15.52
N GLY A 86 23.56 21.29 -16.28
CA GLY A 86 24.55 22.22 -15.73
C GLY A 86 25.96 21.65 -15.58
N GLY A 87 26.16 20.40 -16.00
CA GLY A 87 27.50 19.77 -16.07
C GLY A 87 28.35 20.26 -17.24
N GLN A 88 29.56 19.79 -17.28
CA GLN A 88 30.50 20.02 -18.41
C GLN A 88 31.42 18.83 -18.52
N VAL A 89 31.60 18.32 -19.75
CA VAL A 89 32.53 17.22 -20.03
C VAL A 89 33.97 17.63 -19.65
N GLY A 90 34.66 16.78 -18.92
CA GLY A 90 36.04 17.00 -18.45
C GLY A 90 36.11 17.85 -17.18
N ALA A 91 35.00 18.29 -16.59
CA ALA A 91 35.00 19.06 -15.36
C ALA A 91 35.61 18.30 -14.18
N LEU A 92 35.44 16.99 -14.12
CA LEU A 92 36.02 16.14 -13.07
C LEU A 92 37.55 16.11 -13.10
N GLU A 93 38.21 16.31 -14.25
CA GLU A 93 39.67 16.40 -14.31
C GLU A 93 40.16 17.67 -13.60
N TRP A 94 39.39 18.75 -13.67
CA TRP A 94 39.67 19.96 -12.90
C TRP A 94 39.46 19.73 -11.40
N ALA A 95 38.38 19.09 -11.02
CA ALA A 95 38.12 18.71 -9.62
C ALA A 95 39.26 17.87 -9.03
N LYS A 96 39.76 16.87 -9.74
CA LYS A 96 40.94 16.09 -9.36
C LYS A 96 42.19 16.96 -9.17
N ARG A 97 42.39 17.93 -10.08
CA ARG A 97 43.53 18.85 -10.03
C ARG A 97 43.50 19.74 -8.79
N ILE A 98 42.38 20.38 -8.51
CA ILE A 98 42.26 21.33 -7.37
C ILE A 98 42.20 20.63 -6.01
N THR A 99 41.89 19.37 -5.98
CA THR A 99 41.91 18.54 -4.75
C THR A 99 43.18 17.69 -4.63
N SER A 100 44.17 17.89 -5.51
CA SER A 100 45.43 17.16 -5.46
C SER A 100 46.14 17.35 -4.11
N GLY A 101 46.63 16.23 -3.54
CA GLY A 101 47.23 16.21 -2.23
C GLY A 101 46.22 16.04 -1.05
N ARG A 102 44.92 15.99 -1.33
CA ARG A 102 43.86 15.68 -0.38
C ARG A 102 43.34 14.25 -0.56
N ASN A 103 42.68 13.69 0.43
CA ASN A 103 42.08 12.35 0.35
C ASN A 103 40.76 12.38 -0.43
N ALA A 104 40.85 12.64 -1.75
CA ALA A 104 39.70 12.79 -2.63
C ALA A 104 39.72 11.76 -3.77
N LYS A 105 38.56 11.14 -4.04
CA LYS A 105 38.33 10.18 -5.13
C LYS A 105 37.12 10.60 -5.94
N PHE A 106 37.21 10.51 -7.28
CA PHE A 106 36.11 10.84 -8.17
C PHE A 106 35.72 9.65 -9.03
N ILE A 107 34.40 9.47 -9.22
CA ILE A 107 33.77 8.36 -9.92
C ILE A 107 32.84 8.92 -10.99
N VAL A 108 33.01 8.50 -12.23
CA VAL A 108 32.06 8.80 -13.31
C VAL A 108 30.96 7.75 -13.26
N ALA A 109 29.76 8.12 -12.85
CA ALA A 109 28.61 7.21 -12.73
C ALA A 109 27.28 7.97 -12.69
N ASP A 110 26.23 7.33 -13.19
CA ASP A 110 24.85 7.78 -13.06
C ASP A 110 24.26 7.24 -11.74
N THR A 111 24.02 8.13 -10.76
CA THR A 111 23.44 7.74 -9.48
C THR A 111 22.04 7.16 -9.62
N GLN A 112 21.29 7.52 -10.67
CA GLN A 112 19.97 6.97 -10.96
C GLN A 112 20.01 5.47 -11.28
N GLN A 113 21.15 4.95 -11.72
CA GLN A 113 21.36 3.52 -12.02
C GLN A 113 21.95 2.74 -10.84
N LEU A 114 22.41 3.42 -9.79
CA LEU A 114 23.02 2.76 -8.65
C LEU A 114 21.94 2.24 -7.67
N ALA A 115 22.06 1.02 -7.22
CA ALA A 115 21.23 0.48 -6.15
C ALA A 115 21.60 1.08 -4.78
N ARG A 116 22.90 1.35 -4.56
CA ARG A 116 23.48 2.00 -3.37
C ARG A 116 24.61 2.94 -3.80
N LEU A 117 24.87 3.96 -2.99
CA LEU A 117 26.05 4.78 -3.17
C LEU A 117 27.31 3.97 -2.89
N PRO A 118 28.43 4.23 -3.58
CA PRO A 118 29.69 3.51 -3.35
C PRO A 118 30.22 3.77 -1.92
N GLY A 119 30.90 2.79 -1.35
CA GLY A 119 31.44 2.87 -0.01
C GLY A 119 30.46 2.44 1.10
N GLY A 120 30.70 2.91 2.32
CA GLY A 120 29.94 2.59 3.51
C GLY A 120 29.01 3.72 3.98
N ILE A 121 28.96 3.93 5.29
CA ILE A 121 28.25 5.05 5.91
C ILE A 121 29.15 6.29 5.87
N TYR A 122 28.60 7.41 5.43
CA TYR A 122 29.24 8.70 5.40
C TYR A 122 28.78 9.59 6.58
N ASP A 123 29.66 10.46 7.04
CA ASP A 123 29.25 11.49 8.03
C ASP A 123 28.41 12.57 7.35
N LEU A 124 28.74 12.93 6.09
CA LEU A 124 27.99 13.89 5.28
C LEU A 124 27.83 13.37 3.85
N VAL A 125 26.60 13.40 3.33
CA VAL A 125 26.33 13.26 1.90
C VAL A 125 25.76 14.58 1.38
N HIS A 126 26.40 15.16 0.37
CA HIS A 126 25.94 16.35 -0.34
C HIS A 126 25.26 15.91 -1.63
N VAL A 127 23.99 16.31 -1.79
CA VAL A 127 23.15 16.00 -2.97
C VAL A 127 23.03 17.28 -3.79
N ASP A 128 23.81 17.36 -4.86
CA ASP A 128 23.88 18.51 -5.78
C ASP A 128 23.86 18.03 -7.25
N GLY A 129 23.11 16.94 -7.49
CA GLY A 129 22.98 16.34 -8.82
C GLY A 129 21.84 16.96 -9.61
N GLN A 130 20.94 16.12 -10.12
CA GLN A 130 19.75 16.56 -10.85
C GLN A 130 18.78 17.29 -9.93
N GLN A 131 18.41 18.53 -10.30
CA GLN A 131 17.45 19.35 -9.57
C GLN A 131 16.08 19.38 -10.28
N ASP A 132 15.69 18.25 -10.87
CA ASP A 132 14.46 18.05 -11.63
C ASP A 132 13.31 17.47 -10.79
N GLY A 133 13.55 17.29 -9.48
CA GLY A 133 12.62 16.76 -8.53
C GLY A 133 12.63 15.23 -8.44
N ALA A 134 12.50 14.50 -9.54
CA ALA A 134 12.49 13.03 -9.53
C ALA A 134 13.89 12.47 -9.22
N GLY A 135 14.93 13.01 -9.85
CA GLY A 135 16.32 12.67 -9.58
C GLY A 135 16.71 13.05 -8.16
N THR A 136 16.30 14.25 -7.71
CA THR A 136 16.51 14.70 -6.33
C THR A 136 15.93 13.74 -5.30
N PHE A 137 14.67 13.34 -5.47
CA PHE A 137 14.01 12.37 -4.59
C PHE A 137 14.78 11.04 -4.53
N HIS A 138 15.23 10.57 -5.68
CA HIS A 138 15.99 9.34 -5.82
C HIS A 138 17.34 9.41 -5.08
N ASP A 139 18.08 10.50 -5.25
CA ASP A 139 19.37 10.69 -4.61
C ASP A 139 19.25 10.90 -3.11
N LEU A 140 18.23 11.65 -2.64
CA LEU A 140 17.91 11.77 -1.22
C LEU A 140 17.62 10.41 -0.56
N ARG A 141 16.85 9.56 -1.24
CA ARG A 141 16.54 8.20 -0.75
C ARG A 141 17.79 7.36 -0.52
N ARG A 142 18.79 7.49 -1.41
CA ARG A 142 20.07 6.78 -1.26
C ARG A 142 20.95 7.43 -0.19
N ALA A 143 20.98 8.74 -0.17
CA ALA A 143 21.78 9.50 0.78
C ALA A 143 21.38 9.17 2.22
N VAL A 144 20.08 9.20 2.57
CA VAL A 144 19.62 8.92 3.94
C VAL A 144 19.89 7.48 4.39
N ALA A 145 20.00 6.54 3.47
CA ALA A 145 20.36 5.15 3.79
C ALA A 145 21.84 4.98 4.15
N GLN A 146 22.71 5.94 3.78
CA GLN A 146 24.15 5.83 3.95
C GLN A 146 24.80 7.08 4.56
N ALA A 147 24.04 8.00 5.16
CA ALA A 147 24.57 9.23 5.71
C ALA A 147 24.04 9.54 7.11
N ARG A 148 24.88 10.14 7.95
CA ARG A 148 24.48 10.75 9.23
C ARG A 148 23.87 12.11 9.03
N TRP A 149 24.46 12.87 8.10
CA TRP A 149 23.97 14.17 7.63
C TRP A 149 23.79 14.15 6.13
N VAL A 150 22.70 14.72 5.65
CA VAL A 150 22.44 14.95 4.23
C VAL A 150 22.28 16.44 4.00
N LEU A 151 23.02 16.99 3.07
CA LEU A 151 22.89 18.36 2.60
C LEU A 151 22.32 18.30 1.17
N LEU A 152 21.13 18.82 0.96
CA LEU A 152 20.54 19.01 -0.36
C LEU A 152 20.80 20.44 -0.82
N ASP A 153 21.42 20.58 -1.97
CA ASP A 153 21.60 21.85 -2.66
C ASP A 153 20.36 22.26 -3.44
N GLY A 154 20.22 23.58 -3.64
CA GLY A 154 19.19 24.13 -4.50
C GLY A 154 17.77 23.86 -4.05
N TYR A 155 17.52 23.84 -2.75
CA TYR A 155 16.19 23.55 -2.21
C TYR A 155 15.09 24.44 -2.81
N PHE A 156 15.36 25.71 -3.08
CA PHE A 156 14.45 26.67 -3.71
C PHE A 156 14.75 26.90 -5.21
N TRP A 157 15.68 26.16 -5.80
CA TRP A 157 16.16 26.45 -7.16
C TRP A 157 15.05 26.33 -8.21
N THR A 158 14.27 25.25 -8.13
CA THR A 158 13.10 25.04 -8.99
C THR A 158 11.89 24.65 -8.16
N PRO A 159 10.66 24.97 -8.62
CA PRO A 159 9.44 24.49 -7.95
C PRO A 159 9.43 22.95 -7.83
N GLU A 160 9.90 22.24 -8.84
CA GLU A 160 9.98 20.78 -8.84
C GLU A 160 10.90 20.27 -7.74
N ASN A 161 12.08 20.88 -7.58
CA ASN A 161 13.03 20.49 -6.52
C ASN A 161 12.44 20.74 -5.13
N PHE A 162 11.88 21.92 -4.91
CA PHE A 162 11.22 22.28 -3.66
C PHE A 162 10.10 21.32 -3.28
N PHE A 163 9.16 21.08 -4.21
CA PHE A 163 8.02 20.22 -3.92
C PHE A 163 8.41 18.75 -3.74
N ASN A 164 9.37 18.23 -4.51
CA ASN A 164 9.80 16.84 -4.34
C ASN A 164 10.67 16.63 -3.10
N ALA A 165 11.46 17.62 -2.68
CA ALA A 165 12.15 17.59 -1.39
C ALA A 165 11.15 17.56 -0.22
N ASN A 166 10.08 18.35 -0.28
CA ASN A 166 9.03 18.30 0.73
C ASN A 166 8.22 17.01 0.72
N ASP A 167 7.90 16.46 -0.47
CA ASP A 167 7.28 15.13 -0.58
C ASP A 167 8.18 14.05 0.04
N PHE A 168 9.51 14.15 -0.17
CA PHE A 168 10.47 13.27 0.46
C PHE A 168 10.44 13.40 2.00
N LEU A 169 10.45 14.62 2.53
CA LEU A 169 10.39 14.86 3.98
C LEU A 169 9.11 14.27 4.60
N LEU A 170 7.96 14.44 3.94
CA LEU A 170 6.69 13.87 4.41
C LEU A 170 6.67 12.35 4.41
N LYS A 171 7.27 11.71 3.40
CA LYS A 171 7.33 10.24 3.28
C LYS A 171 8.34 9.59 4.24
N TYR A 172 9.34 10.34 4.67
CA TYR A 172 10.45 9.88 5.51
C TYR A 172 10.55 10.63 6.83
N ASP A 173 9.43 11.17 7.35
CA ASP A 173 9.37 12.01 8.55
C ASP A 173 9.94 11.34 9.80
N ASP A 174 9.76 10.01 9.92
CA ASP A 174 10.27 9.19 11.01
C ASP A 174 11.79 8.92 10.94
N VAL A 175 12.44 9.25 9.81
CA VAL A 175 13.87 8.98 9.57
C VAL A 175 14.77 10.07 10.16
N PHE A 176 14.27 11.28 10.34
CA PHE A 176 15.07 12.43 10.73
C PHE A 176 14.95 12.78 12.21
N GLU A 177 16.07 13.20 12.80
CA GLU A 177 16.07 13.91 14.08
C GLU A 177 15.78 15.39 13.87
N TYR A 178 16.37 15.97 12.80
CA TYR A 178 16.25 17.37 12.44
C TYR A 178 16.20 17.54 10.92
N ALA A 179 15.45 18.55 10.49
CA ALA A 179 15.44 19.06 9.13
C ALA A 179 15.52 20.60 9.20
N PHE A 180 16.55 21.17 8.60
CA PHE A 180 16.79 22.61 8.63
C PHE A 180 16.88 23.16 7.22
N VAL A 181 16.08 24.16 6.92
CA VAL A 181 16.21 24.96 5.71
C VAL A 181 17.17 26.11 6.00
N ILE A 182 18.27 26.18 5.30
CA ILE A 182 19.28 27.24 5.41
C ILE A 182 19.06 28.20 4.24
N PRO A 183 18.67 29.45 4.50
CA PRO A 183 18.50 30.43 3.43
C PRO A 183 19.87 30.80 2.84
N GLY A 184 19.87 31.12 1.57
CA GLY A 184 21.07 31.48 0.83
C GLY A 184 20.77 31.51 -0.67
N TYR A 185 21.79 31.46 -1.53
CA TYR A 185 21.70 31.57 -2.98
C TYR A 185 20.50 30.81 -3.59
N ALA A 186 20.50 29.50 -3.50
CA ALA A 186 19.38 28.67 -3.93
C ALA A 186 18.70 27.93 -2.76
N GLY A 187 19.13 28.20 -1.53
CA GLY A 187 18.72 27.51 -0.32
C GLY A 187 19.30 26.11 -0.19
N GLU A 188 19.62 25.74 1.05
CA GLU A 188 20.10 24.40 1.40
C GLU A 188 19.12 23.73 2.35
N LEU A 189 18.95 22.41 2.22
CA LEU A 189 18.23 21.62 3.22
C LEU A 189 19.22 20.68 3.91
N LEU A 190 19.46 20.90 5.21
CA LEU A 190 20.34 20.07 6.03
C LEU A 190 19.51 19.12 6.91
N LEU A 191 19.73 17.83 6.72
CA LEU A 191 19.01 16.76 7.41
C LEU A 191 19.95 16.00 8.35
N ARG A 192 19.52 15.78 9.61
CA ARG A 192 20.16 14.84 10.53
C ARG A 192 19.38 13.53 10.53
N VAL A 193 20.01 12.46 10.03
CA VAL A 193 19.41 11.14 9.98
C VAL A 193 19.60 10.43 11.32
N LYS A 194 18.57 9.74 11.82
CA LYS A 194 18.64 8.94 13.04
C LYS A 194 19.69 7.83 12.92
N ASP A 195 20.58 7.71 13.86
CA ASP A 195 21.65 6.70 13.84
C ASP A 195 21.11 5.27 13.75
N ALA A 196 19.96 5.00 14.38
CA ALA A 196 19.28 3.71 14.30
C ALA A 196 18.86 3.38 12.87
N TYR A 197 18.36 4.36 12.12
CA TYR A 197 17.98 4.16 10.71
C TYR A 197 19.21 3.89 9.84
N VAL A 198 20.28 4.67 9.97
CA VAL A 198 21.50 4.50 9.17
C VAL A 198 22.12 3.12 9.42
N ARG A 199 22.21 2.68 10.67
CA ARG A 199 22.71 1.33 11.01
C ARG A 199 21.85 0.23 10.41
N ARG A 200 20.53 0.33 10.51
CA ARG A 200 19.59 -0.65 9.94
C ARG A 200 19.72 -0.71 8.41
N ALA A 201 19.73 0.45 7.74
CA ALA A 201 19.87 0.52 6.29
C ALA A 201 21.22 -0.04 5.80
N ALA A 202 22.29 0.10 6.57
CA ALA A 202 23.61 -0.44 6.23
C ALA A 202 23.68 -1.96 6.35
N THR A 203 22.91 -2.55 7.27
CA THR A 203 22.85 -4.00 7.52
C THR A 203 21.67 -4.67 6.81
N ALA A 204 20.81 -3.89 6.16
CA ALA A 204 19.62 -4.41 5.49
C ALA A 204 19.96 -5.56 4.53
N PRO A 205 19.22 -6.68 4.62
CA PRO A 205 19.49 -7.83 3.78
C PRO A 205 19.27 -7.52 2.31
N SER A 206 20.02 -8.19 1.45
CA SER A 206 19.98 -7.96 0.01
C SER A 206 18.78 -8.60 -0.68
N THR A 207 17.99 -9.42 0.02
CA THR A 207 16.83 -10.12 -0.56
C THR A 207 15.52 -9.45 -0.14
N PRO A 208 14.52 -9.35 -1.04
CA PRO A 208 13.22 -8.76 -0.74
C PRO A 208 12.50 -9.41 0.46
N GLY A 209 12.53 -10.73 0.56
CA GLY A 209 11.91 -11.46 1.67
C GLY A 209 12.52 -11.11 3.03
N ALA A 210 13.85 -10.95 3.08
CA ALA A 210 14.52 -10.55 4.31
C ALA A 210 14.24 -9.08 4.69
N GLN A 211 14.04 -8.20 3.71
CA GLN A 211 13.60 -6.81 3.95
C GLN A 211 12.18 -6.74 4.54
N ILE A 212 11.28 -7.61 4.07
CA ILE A 212 9.92 -7.70 4.61
C ILE A 212 9.95 -8.25 6.04
N THR A 213 10.77 -9.27 6.32
CA THR A 213 10.96 -9.79 7.68
C THR A 213 11.48 -8.71 8.60
N GLU A 214 12.52 -7.97 8.19
CA GLU A 214 13.05 -6.86 8.98
C GLU A 214 12.01 -5.74 9.20
N PHE A 215 11.19 -5.45 8.22
CA PHE A 215 10.07 -4.51 8.36
C PHE A 215 9.04 -5.00 9.40
N HIS A 216 8.71 -6.28 9.37
CA HIS A 216 7.82 -6.89 10.36
C HIS A 216 8.45 -6.93 11.76
N ASP A 217 9.75 -7.25 11.86
CA ASP A 217 10.49 -7.31 13.12
C ASP A 217 10.67 -5.92 13.77
N ALA A 218 10.70 -4.85 12.98
CA ALA A 218 10.71 -3.48 13.48
C ALA A 218 9.39 -3.07 14.18
N ASN A 219 8.41 -3.96 14.23
CA ASN A 219 7.20 -3.98 15.06
C ASN A 219 6.09 -3.01 14.77
N ASP A 220 6.38 -1.82 14.29
CA ASP A 220 5.36 -0.79 14.23
C ASP A 220 4.54 -0.90 12.94
N GLY A 221 5.13 -1.47 11.89
CA GLY A 221 4.48 -1.58 10.60
C GLY A 221 3.22 -2.45 10.57
N LEU A 222 3.22 -3.58 11.30
CA LEU A 222 2.05 -4.46 11.34
C LEU A 222 0.97 -3.97 12.28
N ASN A 223 1.30 -3.21 13.33
CA ASN A 223 0.31 -2.68 14.26
C ASN A 223 -0.50 -1.54 13.65
N ASP A 224 0.13 -0.66 12.87
CA ASP A 224 -0.52 0.52 12.30
C ASP A 224 -0.93 0.32 10.83
N TYR A 225 -0.35 -0.66 10.15
CA TYR A 225 -0.60 -0.88 8.73
C TYR A 225 -1.97 -1.51 8.47
N GLY A 226 -2.79 -0.80 7.69
CA GLY A 226 -4.02 -1.33 7.11
C GLY A 226 -5.13 -1.69 8.09
N GLY A 227 -5.32 -0.93 9.18
CA GLY A 227 -6.47 -1.09 10.07
C GLY A 227 -6.37 -2.29 11.01
N TYR A 228 -5.16 -2.70 11.38
CA TYR A 228 -4.96 -3.81 12.33
C TYR A 228 -5.65 -3.59 13.68
N GLY A 229 -5.62 -2.35 14.19
CA GLY A 229 -6.33 -2.02 15.43
C GLY A 229 -7.84 -2.26 15.33
N ASP A 230 -8.44 -1.95 14.18
CA ASP A 230 -9.86 -2.18 13.94
C ASP A 230 -10.17 -3.68 13.79
N PHE A 231 -9.33 -4.42 13.08
CA PHE A 231 -9.45 -5.88 13.02
C PHE A 231 -9.38 -6.52 14.41
N ARG A 232 -8.40 -6.15 15.22
CA ARG A 232 -8.23 -6.69 16.57
C ARG A 232 -9.44 -6.38 17.46
N ARG A 233 -10.03 -5.19 17.34
CA ARG A 233 -11.22 -4.79 18.12
C ARG A 233 -12.49 -5.49 17.68
N SER A 234 -12.73 -5.51 16.37
CA SER A 234 -14.04 -5.90 15.83
C SER A 234 -14.05 -7.24 15.10
N ARG A 235 -12.90 -7.66 14.55
CA ARG A 235 -12.72 -8.86 13.70
C ARG A 235 -13.66 -8.98 12.49
N SER A 236 -14.78 -8.25 12.48
CA SER A 236 -15.80 -8.23 11.42
C SER A 236 -15.91 -6.88 10.71
N GLN A 237 -15.55 -5.78 11.37
CA GLN A 237 -15.55 -4.45 10.76
C GLN A 237 -14.17 -4.12 10.23
N ARG A 238 -14.11 -3.64 9.01
CA ARG A 238 -12.87 -3.37 8.27
C ARG A 238 -12.84 -1.96 7.72
N VAL A 239 -11.66 -1.40 7.66
CA VAL A 239 -11.40 -0.15 6.94
C VAL A 239 -11.62 -0.37 5.43
N ASP A 240 -11.22 -1.54 4.91
CA ASP A 240 -11.38 -1.95 3.52
C ASP A 240 -12.29 -3.18 3.42
N ALA A 241 -13.54 -3.01 3.82
CA ALA A 241 -14.51 -4.10 3.87
C ALA A 241 -14.81 -4.71 2.49
N SER A 242 -14.93 -3.89 1.45
CA SER A 242 -15.28 -4.37 0.11
C SER A 242 -14.19 -5.27 -0.48
N ARG A 243 -12.91 -4.88 -0.37
CA ARG A 243 -11.77 -5.69 -0.81
C ARG A 243 -11.71 -7.03 -0.08
N LEU A 244 -11.74 -6.99 1.26
CA LEU A 244 -11.65 -8.19 2.07
C LEU A 244 -12.83 -9.12 1.80
N LEU A 245 -14.05 -8.59 1.78
CA LEU A 245 -15.26 -9.37 1.51
C LEU A 245 -15.20 -10.03 0.13
N SER A 246 -14.71 -9.32 -0.90
CA SER A 246 -14.55 -9.90 -2.24
C SER A 246 -13.59 -11.10 -2.27
N LEU A 247 -12.48 -11.02 -1.55
CA LEU A 247 -11.53 -12.13 -1.42
C LEU A 247 -12.14 -13.32 -0.68
N LEU A 248 -12.86 -13.06 0.41
CA LEU A 248 -13.53 -14.08 1.19
C LEU A 248 -14.62 -14.82 0.37
N VAL A 249 -15.41 -14.09 -0.41
CA VAL A 249 -16.45 -14.73 -1.24
C VAL A 249 -15.82 -15.50 -2.41
N LEU A 250 -14.75 -15.01 -3.01
CA LEU A 250 -14.01 -15.72 -4.06
C LEU A 250 -13.31 -16.97 -3.50
N ALA A 251 -12.74 -16.89 -2.29
CA ALA A 251 -12.11 -18.03 -1.64
C ALA A 251 -13.11 -19.16 -1.36
N ARG A 252 -14.38 -18.84 -1.14
CA ARG A 252 -15.45 -19.82 -0.92
C ARG A 252 -16.03 -20.42 -2.21
N MET A 253 -15.55 -20.01 -3.39
CA MET A 253 -16.08 -20.50 -4.66
C MET A 253 -16.06 -22.05 -4.76
N HIS A 254 -15.08 -22.72 -4.16
CA HIS A 254 -14.90 -24.16 -4.14
C HIS A 254 -14.79 -24.76 -2.73
N HIS A 255 -15.31 -24.08 -1.70
CA HIS A 255 -15.03 -24.43 -0.31
C HIS A 255 -15.71 -25.75 0.17
N ARG A 256 -16.82 -26.18 -0.33
CA ARG A 256 -17.64 -27.33 0.11
C ARG A 256 -16.85 -28.48 0.78
N GLY A 257 -16.35 -28.23 2.01
CA GLY A 257 -15.51 -29.15 2.78
C GLY A 257 -14.05 -29.30 2.31
N ARG A 258 -13.64 -28.54 1.31
CA ARG A 258 -12.26 -28.54 0.80
C ARG A 258 -11.42 -27.49 1.54
N PRO A 259 -10.15 -27.81 1.85
CA PRO A 259 -9.28 -26.87 2.57
C PRO A 259 -8.89 -25.68 1.68
N VAL A 260 -8.62 -24.56 2.36
CA VAL A 260 -8.10 -23.33 1.75
C VAL A 260 -6.66 -23.12 2.18
N LEU A 261 -5.81 -22.70 1.24
CA LEU A 261 -4.43 -22.27 1.51
C LEU A 261 -4.34 -20.75 1.37
N ASP A 262 -3.97 -20.06 2.44
CA ASP A 262 -3.74 -18.61 2.48
C ASP A 262 -2.23 -18.33 2.49
N LEU A 263 -1.70 -17.85 1.37
CA LEU A 263 -0.27 -17.59 1.14
C LEU A 263 0.04 -16.11 1.41
N GLY A 264 1.02 -15.87 2.29
CA GLY A 264 1.30 -14.53 2.80
C GLY A 264 0.17 -14.05 3.71
N CYS A 265 -0.21 -14.86 4.70
CA CYS A 265 -1.38 -14.60 5.53
C CYS A 265 -1.25 -13.37 6.43
N GLY A 266 -0.03 -12.84 6.61
CA GLY A 266 0.25 -11.68 7.45
C GLY A 266 -0.37 -11.83 8.84
N ARG A 267 -1.25 -10.90 9.22
CA ARG A 267 -1.95 -10.86 10.51
C ARG A 267 -3.10 -11.87 10.65
N GLY A 268 -3.34 -12.71 9.63
CA GLY A 268 -4.33 -13.78 9.68
C GLY A 268 -5.79 -13.33 9.52
N GLU A 269 -6.07 -12.13 9.00
CA GLU A 269 -7.43 -11.61 8.83
C GLU A 269 -8.30 -12.51 7.95
N ILE A 270 -7.78 -12.92 6.80
CA ILE A 270 -8.49 -13.79 5.85
C ILE A 270 -8.65 -15.18 6.46
N ALA A 271 -7.58 -15.74 7.03
CA ALA A 271 -7.61 -17.04 7.68
C ALA A 271 -8.65 -17.12 8.79
N TYR A 272 -8.72 -16.08 9.65
CA TYR A 272 -9.74 -16.00 10.70
C TYR A 272 -11.17 -16.03 10.14
N GLN A 273 -11.48 -15.19 9.16
CA GLN A 273 -12.83 -15.07 8.60
C GLN A 273 -13.26 -16.36 7.88
N LEU A 274 -12.34 -16.99 7.16
CA LEU A 274 -12.62 -18.27 6.51
C LEU A 274 -12.85 -19.38 7.54
N ALA A 275 -12.05 -19.45 8.60
CA ALA A 275 -12.23 -20.42 9.68
C ALA A 275 -13.55 -20.20 10.44
N ALA A 276 -13.89 -18.95 10.76
CA ALA A 276 -15.16 -18.57 11.38
C ALA A 276 -16.36 -18.93 10.48
N SER A 277 -16.18 -18.96 9.17
CA SER A 277 -17.22 -19.40 8.21
C SER A 277 -17.24 -20.92 7.98
N GLY A 278 -16.45 -21.70 8.72
CA GLY A 278 -16.45 -23.15 8.65
C GLY A 278 -15.40 -23.76 7.70
N CYS A 279 -14.52 -22.95 7.08
CA CYS A 279 -13.45 -23.48 6.23
C CYS A 279 -12.27 -24.01 7.07
N SER A 280 -11.67 -25.12 6.63
CA SER A 280 -10.34 -25.52 7.09
C SER A 280 -9.28 -24.70 6.32
N VAL A 281 -8.39 -24.04 7.04
CA VAL A 281 -7.42 -23.09 6.47
C VAL A 281 -6.01 -23.48 6.87
N THR A 282 -5.12 -23.59 5.89
CA THR A 282 -3.68 -23.55 6.11
C THR A 282 -3.18 -22.16 5.77
N ALA A 283 -2.63 -21.45 6.74
CA ALA A 283 -2.18 -20.06 6.62
C ALA A 283 -0.66 -20.01 6.73
N VAL A 284 0.00 -19.47 5.71
CA VAL A 284 1.46 -19.48 5.57
C VAL A 284 1.99 -18.07 5.50
N ASP A 285 3.00 -17.76 6.31
CA ASP A 285 3.79 -16.54 6.16
C ASP A 285 5.27 -16.85 6.46
N HIS A 286 6.18 -16.14 5.81
CA HIS A 286 7.60 -16.32 6.05
C HIS A 286 8.11 -15.59 7.30
N SER A 287 7.36 -14.60 7.79
CA SER A 287 7.68 -13.80 8.97
C SER A 287 7.17 -14.47 10.25
N PRO A 288 8.07 -14.84 11.18
CA PRO A 288 7.66 -15.35 12.48
C PRO A 288 6.79 -14.36 13.26
N VAL A 289 7.07 -13.06 13.13
CA VAL A 289 6.30 -11.99 13.79
C VAL A 289 4.88 -11.93 13.25
N ALA A 290 4.69 -12.04 11.93
CA ALA A 290 3.35 -12.09 11.33
C ALA A 290 2.55 -13.30 11.84
N ILE A 291 3.17 -14.47 11.92
CA ILE A 291 2.52 -15.68 12.45
C ILE A 291 2.14 -15.53 13.94
N GLU A 292 3.01 -14.97 14.78
CA GLU A 292 2.67 -14.73 16.18
C GLU A 292 1.56 -13.69 16.35
N LEU A 293 1.54 -12.64 15.53
CA LEU A 293 0.44 -11.69 15.47
C LEU A 293 -0.87 -12.36 15.06
N ALA A 294 -0.86 -13.18 14.02
CA ALA A 294 -2.02 -13.92 13.56
C ALA A 294 -2.60 -14.83 14.66
N LYS A 295 -1.74 -15.58 15.34
CA LYS A 295 -2.14 -16.41 16.50
C LYS A 295 -2.69 -15.55 17.64
N SER A 296 -2.08 -14.41 17.95
CA SER A 296 -2.52 -13.51 19.01
C SER A 296 -3.91 -12.91 18.72
N CYS A 297 -4.20 -12.62 17.46
CA CYS A 297 -5.51 -12.13 17.01
C CYS A 297 -6.62 -13.16 17.21
N MET A 298 -6.29 -14.43 17.15
CA MET A 298 -7.25 -15.54 17.30
C MET A 298 -7.38 -16.03 18.74
N ARG A 299 -6.62 -15.51 19.70
CA ARG A 299 -6.58 -16.01 21.10
C ARG A 299 -7.95 -16.13 21.74
N ASP A 300 -8.87 -15.20 21.46
CA ASP A 300 -10.23 -15.22 22.01
C ASP A 300 -11.26 -15.83 21.05
N ALA A 301 -10.84 -16.50 20.00
CA ALA A 301 -11.74 -17.22 19.11
C ALA A 301 -12.20 -18.52 19.79
N SER A 302 -13.36 -19.05 19.37
CA SER A 302 -13.85 -20.33 19.88
C SER A 302 -12.88 -21.46 19.50
N GLU A 303 -12.86 -22.53 20.32
CA GLU A 303 -12.07 -23.73 20.02
C GLU A 303 -12.37 -24.30 18.64
N GLU A 304 -13.62 -24.21 18.22
CA GLU A 304 -14.07 -24.65 16.91
C GLU A 304 -13.40 -23.85 15.78
N VAL A 305 -13.24 -22.53 15.91
CA VAL A 305 -12.54 -21.68 14.93
C VAL A 305 -11.04 -21.97 14.96
N LEU A 306 -10.46 -22.08 16.15
CA LEU A 306 -9.03 -22.38 16.32
C LEU A 306 -8.64 -23.72 15.71
N SER A 307 -9.48 -24.75 15.86
CA SER A 307 -9.22 -26.08 15.29
C SER A 307 -9.22 -26.13 13.76
N ARG A 308 -9.75 -25.10 13.10
CA ARG A 308 -9.83 -25.01 11.65
C ARG A 308 -8.63 -24.30 11.02
N VAL A 309 -7.74 -23.69 11.80
CA VAL A 309 -6.57 -22.95 11.25
C VAL A 309 -5.28 -23.63 11.62
N ASN A 310 -4.46 -23.91 10.61
CA ASN A 310 -3.09 -24.36 10.76
C ASN A 310 -2.13 -23.27 10.27
N PHE A 311 -1.32 -22.70 11.18
CA PHE A 311 -0.32 -21.69 10.86
C PHE A 311 1.04 -22.33 10.60
N ILE A 312 1.65 -21.98 9.45
CA ILE A 312 2.98 -22.43 9.04
C ILE A 312 3.88 -21.21 8.85
N CYS A 313 4.99 -21.17 9.57
CA CYS A 313 6.06 -20.19 9.33
C CYS A 313 7.02 -20.76 8.29
N GLY A 314 7.06 -20.19 7.10
CA GLY A 314 7.94 -20.65 6.02
C GLY A 314 7.80 -19.87 4.73
N GLY A 315 8.87 -19.83 3.94
CA GLY A 315 8.88 -19.17 2.64
C GLY A 315 8.09 -19.95 1.58
N VAL A 316 7.39 -19.23 0.72
CA VAL A 316 6.59 -19.83 -0.38
C VAL A 316 7.40 -20.72 -1.32
N GLY A 317 8.71 -20.51 -1.43
CA GLY A 317 9.60 -21.34 -2.24
C GLY A 317 10.05 -22.66 -1.58
N GLN A 318 9.73 -22.85 -0.29
CA GLN A 318 10.07 -24.04 0.51
C GLN A 318 8.84 -24.90 0.81
N LEU A 319 7.66 -24.48 0.34
CA LEU A 319 6.42 -25.21 0.60
C LEU A 319 6.40 -26.50 -0.21
N GLU A 320 6.38 -27.60 0.51
CA GLU A 320 6.05 -28.91 -0.01
C GLU A 320 4.74 -29.36 0.63
N SER A 321 3.75 -29.72 -0.17
CA SER A 321 2.49 -30.22 0.34
C SER A 321 1.97 -31.31 -0.58
N GLU A 322 1.70 -32.48 -0.01
CA GLU A 322 0.92 -33.53 -0.68
C GLU A 322 -0.59 -33.21 -0.63
N GLN A 323 -1.00 -32.35 0.32
CA GLN A 323 -2.38 -31.92 0.46
C GLN A 323 -2.79 -31.06 -0.75
N LYS A 324 -3.98 -31.36 -1.28
CA LYS A 324 -4.65 -30.53 -2.29
C LYS A 324 -5.62 -29.56 -1.65
N PHE A 325 -5.76 -28.39 -2.26
CA PHE A 325 -6.62 -27.31 -1.79
C PHE A 325 -7.69 -26.98 -2.83
N GLY A 326 -8.93 -26.82 -2.38
CA GLY A 326 -10.02 -26.34 -3.25
C GLY A 326 -9.81 -24.89 -3.67
N THR A 327 -9.21 -24.09 -2.80
CA THR A 327 -8.81 -22.72 -3.08
C THR A 327 -7.43 -22.45 -2.53
N VAL A 328 -6.58 -21.79 -3.33
CA VAL A 328 -5.34 -21.15 -2.88
C VAL A 328 -5.52 -19.65 -3.04
N LEU A 329 -5.10 -18.86 -2.05
CA LEU A 329 -5.26 -17.42 -2.04
C LEU A 329 -3.90 -16.74 -1.83
N ALA A 330 -3.65 -15.65 -2.56
CA ALA A 330 -2.53 -14.75 -2.36
C ALA A 330 -3.04 -13.29 -2.44
N SER A 331 -3.00 -12.61 -1.31
CA SER A 331 -3.45 -11.22 -1.18
C SER A 331 -2.29 -10.32 -0.77
N ASN A 332 -1.96 -9.33 -1.59
CA ASN A 332 -0.80 -8.44 -1.37
C ASN A 332 0.51 -9.24 -1.09
N LEU A 333 0.76 -10.25 -1.89
CA LEU A 333 1.95 -11.08 -1.78
C LEU A 333 2.86 -10.98 -3.01
N ILE A 334 2.27 -11.06 -4.20
CA ILE A 334 3.04 -11.27 -5.43
C ILE A 334 3.88 -10.06 -5.86
N GLU A 335 3.51 -8.86 -5.42
CA GLU A 335 4.27 -7.61 -5.61
C GLU A 335 5.58 -7.59 -4.81
N HIS A 336 5.65 -8.38 -3.74
CA HIS A 336 6.82 -8.49 -2.87
C HIS A 336 7.81 -9.58 -3.31
N LEU A 337 7.41 -10.47 -4.21
CA LEU A 337 8.23 -11.58 -4.68
C LEU A 337 9.04 -11.21 -5.92
N SER A 338 10.31 -11.59 -5.95
CA SER A 338 11.11 -11.50 -7.17
C SER A 338 10.50 -12.34 -8.29
N PRO A 339 10.81 -12.10 -9.57
CA PRO A 339 10.32 -12.93 -10.67
C PRO A 339 10.61 -14.42 -10.51
N GLN A 340 11.75 -14.77 -9.92
CA GLN A 340 12.16 -16.16 -9.69
C GLN A 340 11.34 -16.81 -8.56
N GLU A 341 11.10 -16.10 -7.48
CA GLU A 341 10.23 -16.57 -6.38
C GLU A 341 8.79 -16.72 -6.85
N LEU A 342 8.30 -15.79 -7.66
CA LEU A 342 6.96 -15.83 -8.23
C LEU A 342 6.78 -17.04 -9.17
N GLU A 343 7.80 -17.41 -9.94
CA GLU A 343 7.77 -18.60 -10.79
C GLU A 343 7.67 -19.88 -9.95
N LYS A 344 8.46 -19.99 -8.87
CA LYS A 344 8.39 -21.10 -7.92
C LYS A 344 7.02 -21.17 -7.24
N LEU A 345 6.48 -20.02 -6.80
CA LEU A 345 5.15 -19.94 -6.21
C LEU A 345 4.09 -20.47 -7.15
N TYR A 346 4.04 -20.01 -8.40
CA TYR A 346 3.03 -20.44 -9.36
C TYR A 346 3.15 -21.91 -9.73
N ALA A 347 4.38 -22.43 -9.85
CA ALA A 347 4.62 -23.85 -10.06
C ALA A 347 4.15 -24.71 -8.87
N PHE A 348 4.36 -24.25 -7.65
CA PHE A 348 3.83 -24.87 -6.44
C PHE A 348 2.30 -24.86 -6.43
N VAL A 349 1.68 -23.69 -6.61
CA VAL A 349 0.22 -23.55 -6.57
C VAL A 349 -0.46 -24.40 -7.63
N ALA A 350 0.10 -24.47 -8.85
CA ALA A 350 -0.45 -25.31 -9.93
C ALA A 350 -0.47 -26.82 -9.57
N ARG A 351 0.45 -27.25 -8.68
CA ARG A 351 0.45 -28.62 -8.15
C ARG A 351 -0.44 -28.78 -6.93
N ALA A 352 -0.52 -27.76 -6.06
CA ALA A 352 -1.23 -27.80 -4.78
C ALA A 352 -2.74 -27.59 -4.91
N VAL A 353 -3.20 -26.85 -5.93
CA VAL A 353 -4.64 -26.65 -6.18
C VAL A 353 -5.26 -27.90 -6.80
N GLU A 354 -6.49 -28.23 -6.39
CA GLU A 354 -7.24 -29.33 -6.99
C GLU A 354 -7.54 -29.08 -8.48
N PRO A 355 -7.78 -30.12 -9.30
CA PRO A 355 -8.00 -29.95 -10.75
C PRO A 355 -9.13 -28.99 -11.11
N ASP A 356 -10.20 -28.96 -10.30
CA ASP A 356 -11.34 -28.03 -10.42
C ASP A 356 -11.28 -26.88 -9.40
N GLY A 357 -10.20 -26.78 -8.62
CA GLY A 357 -9.95 -25.74 -7.66
C GLY A 357 -9.52 -24.41 -8.31
N VAL A 358 -9.35 -23.38 -7.51
CA VAL A 358 -9.03 -22.04 -8.00
C VAL A 358 -7.89 -21.41 -7.20
N PHE A 359 -7.01 -20.72 -7.90
CA PHE A 359 -6.05 -19.80 -7.32
C PHE A 359 -6.62 -18.37 -7.41
N VAL A 360 -6.86 -17.75 -6.27
CA VAL A 360 -7.37 -16.38 -6.12
C VAL A 360 -6.21 -15.45 -5.83
N ILE A 361 -6.07 -14.39 -6.60
CA ILE A 361 -4.98 -13.42 -6.49
C ILE A 361 -5.58 -12.03 -6.34
N TYR A 362 -5.02 -11.27 -5.42
CA TYR A 362 -5.18 -9.83 -5.30
C TYR A 362 -3.81 -9.17 -5.17
N THR A 363 -3.56 -8.12 -5.91
CA THR A 363 -2.33 -7.33 -5.84
C THR A 363 -2.61 -5.86 -6.16
N ALA A 364 -1.95 -4.98 -5.43
CA ALA A 364 -1.98 -3.54 -5.61
C ALA A 364 -0.57 -2.97 -5.35
N PRO A 365 -0.24 -1.84 -5.97
CA PRO A 365 -1.00 -1.11 -6.98
C PRO A 365 -0.80 -1.65 -8.40
N ASN A 366 -1.76 -1.35 -9.25
CA ASN A 366 -1.64 -1.61 -10.68
C ASN A 366 -0.50 -0.78 -11.30
N LEU A 367 0.51 -1.44 -11.85
CA LEU A 367 1.67 -0.80 -12.47
C LEU A 367 1.30 0.22 -13.58
N TRP A 368 0.16 0.04 -14.27
CA TRP A 368 -0.31 1.01 -15.27
C TRP A 368 -0.67 2.36 -14.66
N ARG A 369 -1.14 2.39 -13.41
CA ARG A 369 -1.40 3.64 -12.67
C ARG A 369 -0.12 4.47 -12.59
N TYR A 370 1.00 3.89 -12.27
CA TYR A 370 2.28 4.61 -12.17
C TYR A 370 2.88 4.96 -13.53
N LYS A 371 2.85 4.01 -14.48
CA LYS A 371 3.52 4.20 -15.77
C LYS A 371 2.71 4.99 -16.80
N ARG A 372 1.38 5.08 -16.66
CA ARG A 372 0.48 5.68 -17.67
C ARG A 372 -0.42 6.76 -17.10
N ASP A 373 -1.17 6.45 -16.03
CA ASP A 373 -2.14 7.40 -15.48
C ASP A 373 -1.46 8.56 -14.75
N HIS A 374 -0.55 8.28 -13.83
CA HIS A 374 0.12 9.30 -13.04
C HIS A 374 0.86 10.34 -13.89
N PRO A 375 1.71 9.98 -14.89
CA PRO A 375 2.37 10.97 -15.74
C PRO A 375 1.38 11.84 -16.54
N ARG A 376 0.24 11.26 -16.95
CA ARG A 376 -0.81 12.02 -17.63
C ARG A 376 -1.47 13.02 -16.68
N ARG A 377 -1.86 12.58 -15.49
CA ARG A 377 -2.44 13.44 -14.45
C ARG A 377 -1.47 14.53 -14.01
N ARG A 378 -0.20 14.19 -13.82
CA ARG A 378 0.84 15.15 -13.44
C ARG A 378 0.95 16.28 -14.45
N ARG A 379 1.01 15.96 -15.74
CA ARG A 379 1.01 16.98 -16.83
C ARG A 379 -0.24 17.85 -16.79
N ALA A 380 -1.41 17.28 -16.63
CA ALA A 380 -2.67 18.04 -16.56
C ALA A 380 -2.69 18.99 -15.36
N VAL A 381 -2.23 18.54 -14.18
CA VAL A 381 -2.12 19.38 -12.99
C VAL A 381 -1.10 20.51 -13.18
N GLN A 382 0.04 20.22 -13.78
CA GLN A 382 1.08 21.22 -14.09
C GLN A 382 0.58 22.30 -15.08
N GLN A 383 -0.20 21.91 -16.10
CA GLN A 383 -0.83 22.86 -17.03
C GLN A 383 -1.81 23.82 -16.35
N LEU A 384 -2.38 23.42 -15.22
CA LEU A 384 -3.26 24.25 -14.40
C LEU A 384 -2.49 25.03 -13.30
N GLY A 385 -1.16 25.01 -13.34
CA GLY A 385 -0.32 25.68 -12.33
C GLY A 385 -0.26 24.94 -10.98
N GLY A 386 -0.77 23.70 -10.91
CA GLY A 386 -0.72 22.88 -9.70
C GLY A 386 0.50 21.97 -9.65
N TYR A 387 0.66 21.29 -8.51
CA TYR A 387 1.71 20.31 -8.28
C TYR A 387 1.15 18.92 -8.03
N LEU A 388 1.80 17.91 -8.61
CA LEU A 388 1.63 16.50 -8.28
C LEU A 388 3.04 15.86 -8.24
N ALA A 389 3.36 15.17 -7.13
CA ALA A 389 4.67 14.56 -6.92
C ALA A 389 5.12 13.70 -8.10
N ALA A 390 6.42 13.71 -8.40
CA ALA A 390 6.98 12.88 -9.48
C ALA A 390 6.92 11.39 -9.14
N GLU A 391 7.19 11.04 -7.87
CA GLU A 391 7.06 9.66 -7.37
C GLU A 391 5.71 9.46 -6.68
N PRO A 392 4.79 8.70 -7.29
CA PRO A 392 3.46 8.47 -6.72
C PRO A 392 3.43 7.42 -5.60
N ARG A 393 4.48 6.61 -5.47
CA ARG A 393 4.54 5.52 -4.50
C ARG A 393 4.74 6.05 -3.09
N THR A 394 4.15 5.35 -2.14
CA THR A 394 4.46 5.52 -0.73
C THR A 394 5.87 4.98 -0.41
N ARG A 395 6.41 5.34 0.75
CA ARG A 395 7.69 4.80 1.24
C ARG A 395 7.67 3.27 1.32
N TYR A 396 6.58 2.69 1.79
CA TYR A 396 6.42 1.25 1.92
C TYR A 396 6.41 0.54 0.56
N GLU A 397 5.71 1.08 -0.42
CA GLU A 397 5.74 0.57 -1.79
C GLU A 397 7.14 0.64 -2.40
N LEU A 398 7.87 1.75 -2.17
CA LEU A 398 9.26 1.90 -2.62
C LEU A 398 10.22 0.91 -1.95
N LEU A 399 9.96 0.54 -0.70
CA LEU A 399 10.80 -0.38 0.06
C LEU A 399 10.50 -1.85 -0.26
N LEU A 400 9.23 -2.20 -0.34
CA LEU A 400 8.78 -3.59 -0.30
C LEU A 400 8.30 -4.12 -1.67
N HIS A 401 7.83 -3.26 -2.58
CA HIS A 401 7.33 -3.71 -3.87
C HIS A 401 8.45 -3.85 -4.90
N VAL A 402 8.93 -5.06 -5.08
CA VAL A 402 10.01 -5.38 -6.04
C VAL A 402 9.46 -5.82 -7.40
N ASN A 403 8.17 -6.14 -7.48
CA ASN A 403 7.57 -6.78 -8.66
C ASN A 403 6.10 -6.40 -8.88
N GLU A 404 5.79 -5.11 -8.86
CA GLU A 404 4.45 -4.62 -9.15
C GLU A 404 3.91 -5.16 -10.48
N GLN A 405 2.65 -5.54 -10.49
CA GLN A 405 2.01 -6.18 -11.62
C GLN A 405 1.21 -5.19 -12.48
N SER A 406 1.05 -5.51 -13.76
CA SER A 406 -0.03 -4.99 -14.59
C SER A 406 -0.96 -6.14 -14.98
N PRO A 407 -2.22 -5.89 -15.34
CA PRO A 407 -3.15 -6.95 -15.73
C PRO A 407 -2.61 -7.84 -16.86
N ALA A 408 -1.94 -7.23 -17.83
CA ALA A 408 -1.34 -7.95 -18.95
C ALA A 408 -0.15 -8.84 -18.53
N ARG A 409 0.71 -8.32 -17.63
CA ARG A 409 1.86 -9.05 -17.10
C ARG A 409 1.39 -10.24 -16.26
N LEU A 410 0.47 -10.01 -15.33
CA LEU A 410 -0.10 -11.04 -14.47
C LEU A 410 -0.75 -12.15 -15.31
N ARG A 411 -1.63 -11.78 -16.27
CA ARG A 411 -2.28 -12.75 -17.15
C ARG A 411 -1.29 -13.58 -17.96
N ARG A 412 -0.27 -12.94 -18.56
CA ARG A 412 0.77 -13.62 -19.35
C ARG A 412 1.53 -14.63 -18.51
N PHE A 413 1.89 -14.25 -17.28
CA PHE A 413 2.69 -15.09 -16.42
C PHE A 413 1.88 -16.28 -15.88
N LEU A 414 0.64 -16.06 -15.42
CA LEU A 414 -0.25 -17.13 -14.96
C LEU A 414 -0.54 -18.17 -16.06
N ARG A 415 -0.68 -17.76 -17.31
CA ARG A 415 -0.93 -18.66 -18.44
C ARG A 415 0.20 -19.66 -18.73
N ARG A 416 1.37 -19.49 -18.14
CA ARG A 416 2.45 -20.49 -18.21
C ARG A 416 2.16 -21.71 -17.32
N PHE A 417 1.32 -21.56 -16.31
CA PHE A 417 1.06 -22.57 -15.28
C PHE A 417 -0.39 -23.06 -15.25
N PHE A 418 -1.33 -22.23 -15.69
CA PHE A 418 -2.76 -22.50 -15.62
C PHE A 418 -3.42 -22.37 -16.99
N ARG A 419 -4.32 -23.32 -17.29
CA ARG A 419 -5.05 -23.35 -18.57
C ARG A 419 -6.06 -22.22 -18.68
N HIS A 420 -6.76 -21.91 -17.60
CA HIS A 420 -7.81 -20.89 -17.54
C HIS A 420 -7.41 -19.78 -16.60
N VAL A 421 -7.40 -18.55 -17.11
CA VAL A 421 -6.97 -17.36 -16.36
C VAL A 421 -7.91 -16.20 -16.66
N LEU A 422 -8.53 -15.66 -15.61
CA LEU A 422 -9.31 -14.43 -15.62
C LEU A 422 -8.54 -13.37 -14.82
N VAL A 423 -8.36 -12.18 -15.39
CA VAL A 423 -7.73 -11.04 -14.70
C VAL A 423 -8.55 -9.81 -15.00
N TRP A 424 -8.89 -9.07 -13.95
CA TRP A 424 -9.60 -7.80 -14.05
C TRP A 424 -8.98 -6.73 -13.15
N VAL A 425 -9.37 -5.48 -13.40
CA VAL A 425 -8.96 -4.32 -12.59
C VAL A 425 -10.16 -3.75 -11.85
N ALA A 426 -9.89 -3.22 -10.68
CA ALA A 426 -10.90 -2.70 -9.78
C ALA A 426 -10.35 -1.52 -8.97
N ASN A 427 -11.20 -0.98 -8.11
CA ASN A 427 -10.82 -0.06 -7.05
C ASN A 427 -11.30 -0.63 -5.71
N PRO A 428 -10.77 -0.18 -4.57
CA PRO A 428 -11.13 -0.71 -3.25
C PRO A 428 -12.64 -0.71 -2.98
N ASP A 429 -13.33 0.35 -3.41
CA ASP A 429 -14.78 0.51 -3.20
C ASP A 429 -15.63 -0.24 -4.25
N SER A 430 -15.03 -0.87 -5.24
CA SER A 430 -15.74 -1.57 -6.32
C SER A 430 -14.93 -2.77 -6.82
N PRO A 431 -14.87 -3.87 -6.05
CA PRO A 431 -14.05 -5.05 -6.38
C PRO A 431 -14.43 -5.77 -7.67
N ALA A 432 -15.68 -5.65 -8.10
CA ALA A 432 -16.14 -6.19 -9.38
C ALA A 432 -15.51 -5.46 -10.59
N GLY A 433 -15.17 -4.20 -10.43
CA GLY A 433 -14.41 -3.42 -11.39
C GLY A 433 -14.89 -3.55 -12.83
N ASN A 434 -13.98 -3.84 -13.73
CA ASN A 434 -14.31 -3.98 -15.15
C ASN A 434 -14.96 -5.34 -15.53
N LEU A 435 -15.29 -6.19 -14.56
CA LEU A 435 -16.22 -7.31 -14.78
C LEU A 435 -17.68 -6.85 -14.76
N ALA A 436 -18.03 -5.92 -13.86
CA ALA A 436 -19.40 -5.42 -13.76
C ALA A 436 -19.77 -4.46 -14.91
N ARG A 437 -18.81 -3.66 -15.37
CA ARG A 437 -19.01 -2.76 -16.51
C ARG A 437 -17.74 -2.55 -17.32
N LYS A 438 -17.90 -2.27 -18.59
CA LYS A 438 -16.76 -1.95 -19.46
C LYS A 438 -16.07 -0.66 -19.02
N TYR A 439 -14.75 -0.74 -18.81
CA TYR A 439 -13.89 0.41 -18.50
C TYR A 439 -13.30 0.98 -19.78
N SER A 440 -13.20 2.29 -19.85
CA SER A 440 -12.36 3.00 -20.82
C SER A 440 -10.88 2.73 -20.56
N LEU A 441 -10.01 3.05 -21.52
CA LEU A 441 -8.58 2.90 -21.34
C LEU A 441 -8.04 3.74 -20.16
N SER A 442 -8.61 4.93 -19.94
CA SER A 442 -8.26 5.78 -18.81
C SER A 442 -8.64 5.15 -17.48
N GLU A 443 -9.84 4.57 -17.35
CA GLU A 443 -10.27 3.87 -16.13
C GLU A 443 -9.42 2.61 -15.88
N LEU A 444 -9.10 1.83 -16.91
CA LEU A 444 -8.22 0.66 -16.80
C LEU A 444 -6.83 1.03 -16.26
N THR A 445 -6.30 2.18 -16.68
CA THR A 445 -4.97 2.64 -16.23
C THR A 445 -4.98 3.35 -14.89
N ALA A 446 -6.10 3.95 -14.50
CA ALA A 446 -6.28 4.63 -13.23
C ALA A 446 -6.67 3.68 -12.08
N ALA A 447 -7.26 2.53 -12.40
CA ALA A 447 -7.63 1.52 -11.41
C ALA A 447 -6.41 1.09 -10.56
N THR A 448 -6.64 0.95 -9.25
CA THR A 448 -5.56 0.65 -8.29
C THR A 448 -5.28 -0.83 -8.14
N ASP A 449 -6.33 -1.64 -8.21
CA ASP A 449 -6.35 -3.04 -7.80
C ASP A 449 -6.37 -3.97 -9.00
N ILE A 450 -5.70 -5.09 -8.87
CA ILE A 450 -5.74 -6.18 -9.85
C ILE A 450 -6.18 -7.44 -9.12
N TYR A 451 -7.20 -8.07 -9.65
CA TYR A 451 -7.64 -9.40 -9.23
C TYR A 451 -7.32 -10.43 -10.31
N GLY A 452 -7.09 -11.66 -9.89
CA GLY A 452 -6.85 -12.78 -10.76
C GLY A 452 -7.49 -14.06 -10.25
N LEU A 453 -8.05 -14.86 -11.17
CA LEU A 453 -8.41 -16.25 -10.93
C LEU A 453 -7.66 -17.11 -11.92
N ALA A 454 -7.10 -18.21 -11.44
CA ALA A 454 -6.40 -19.18 -12.28
C ALA A 454 -6.80 -20.61 -11.90
N SER A 455 -7.03 -21.48 -12.88
CA SER A 455 -7.49 -22.86 -12.68
C SER A 455 -7.08 -23.76 -13.84
N ALA A 456 -6.99 -25.06 -13.60
CA ALA A 456 -6.89 -26.07 -14.64
C ALA A 456 -8.24 -26.30 -15.33
N ALA A 457 -9.36 -26.16 -14.59
CA ALA A 457 -10.73 -26.25 -15.10
C ALA A 457 -11.25 -24.89 -15.60
N PRO A 458 -12.26 -24.87 -16.49
CA PRO A 458 -12.90 -23.64 -16.92
C PRO A 458 -13.47 -22.82 -15.76
N ILE A 459 -13.21 -21.51 -15.77
CA ILE A 459 -13.76 -20.56 -14.80
C ILE A 459 -15.15 -20.13 -15.26
N ASP A 460 -16.17 -20.40 -14.45
CA ASP A 460 -17.54 -19.99 -14.71
C ASP A 460 -17.69 -18.47 -14.42
N LEU A 461 -17.75 -17.68 -15.49
CA LEU A 461 -17.86 -16.22 -15.41
C LEU A 461 -19.19 -15.78 -14.78
N ASN A 462 -20.28 -16.50 -15.01
CA ASN A 462 -21.59 -16.16 -14.43
C ASN A 462 -21.54 -16.35 -12.91
N ARG A 463 -20.89 -17.40 -12.46
CA ARG A 463 -20.68 -17.64 -11.04
C ARG A 463 -19.81 -16.53 -10.40
N VAL A 464 -18.71 -16.16 -11.04
CA VAL A 464 -17.85 -15.06 -10.57
C VAL A 464 -18.61 -13.73 -10.52
N ALA A 465 -19.36 -13.41 -11.57
CA ALA A 465 -20.19 -12.20 -11.63
C ALA A 465 -21.26 -12.18 -10.52
N SER A 466 -21.92 -13.31 -10.27
CA SER A 466 -22.90 -13.44 -9.19
C SER A 466 -22.25 -13.29 -7.80
N LEU A 467 -21.09 -13.92 -7.56
CA LEU A 467 -20.34 -13.78 -6.30
C LEU A 467 -19.93 -12.32 -6.04
N LEU A 468 -19.49 -11.61 -7.05
CA LEU A 468 -19.05 -10.21 -6.95
C LEU A 468 -20.21 -9.20 -7.09
N GLN A 469 -21.46 -9.67 -7.14
CA GLN A 469 -22.67 -8.83 -7.28
C GLN A 469 -22.54 -7.85 -8.46
N CYS A 470 -22.02 -8.32 -9.61
CA CYS A 470 -21.83 -7.48 -10.80
C CYS A 470 -23.14 -6.93 -11.36
N GLU A 471 -24.25 -7.64 -11.15
CA GLU A 471 -25.59 -7.28 -11.63
C GLU A 471 -26.60 -7.50 -10.50
N PRO A 472 -27.74 -6.80 -10.54
CA PRO A 472 -28.83 -7.04 -9.62
C PRO A 472 -29.41 -8.45 -9.80
N LEU A 473 -30.11 -8.91 -8.78
CA LEU A 473 -30.83 -10.20 -8.83
C LEU A 473 -31.84 -10.20 -9.98
N PRO A 474 -31.92 -11.30 -10.74
CA PRO A 474 -32.94 -11.45 -11.77
C PRO A 474 -34.36 -11.35 -11.22
N ALA A 475 -35.28 -10.87 -12.04
CA ALA A 475 -36.68 -10.80 -11.67
C ALA A 475 -37.20 -12.18 -11.20
N GLY A 476 -37.94 -12.18 -10.10
CA GLY A 476 -38.52 -13.39 -9.50
C GLY A 476 -37.56 -14.20 -8.58
N GLU A 477 -36.27 -13.90 -8.56
CA GLU A 477 -35.36 -14.55 -7.61
C GLU A 477 -35.59 -14.08 -6.17
N HIS A 478 -36.12 -12.86 -5.95
CA HIS A 478 -36.37 -12.27 -4.63
C HIS A 478 -37.29 -13.14 -3.75
N ALA A 479 -38.29 -13.80 -4.34
CA ALA A 479 -39.21 -14.71 -3.65
C ALA A 479 -38.55 -15.99 -3.09
N LYS A 480 -37.30 -16.26 -3.50
CA LYS A 480 -36.54 -17.46 -3.10
C LYS A 480 -35.64 -17.21 -1.89
N PHE A 481 -35.74 -16.04 -1.30
CA PHE A 481 -35.07 -15.72 -0.05
C PHE A 481 -36.09 -15.71 1.09
N SER A 482 -35.68 -16.19 2.26
CA SER A 482 -36.46 -16.08 3.46
C SER A 482 -35.66 -15.48 4.60
N VAL A 483 -36.37 -14.72 5.45
CA VAL A 483 -35.85 -14.05 6.63
C VAL A 483 -36.54 -14.67 7.84
N ALA A 484 -35.76 -15.24 8.75
CA ALA A 484 -36.28 -15.79 10.01
C ALA A 484 -35.56 -15.18 11.21
N VAL A 485 -36.26 -15.05 12.32
CA VAL A 485 -35.73 -14.54 13.58
C VAL A 485 -36.05 -15.54 14.68
N GLU A 486 -35.01 -15.99 15.38
CA GLU A 486 -35.14 -16.97 16.46
C GLU A 486 -35.76 -16.35 17.72
N CYS A 487 -35.39 -15.11 18.05
CA CYS A 487 -35.82 -14.41 19.23
C CYS A 487 -36.15 -12.95 18.93
N TRP A 488 -37.42 -12.60 19.06
CA TRP A 488 -37.89 -11.24 18.89
C TRP A 488 -37.89 -10.48 20.22
N PRO A 489 -37.46 -9.20 20.24
CA PRO A 489 -37.67 -8.36 21.42
C PRO A 489 -39.15 -8.03 21.58
N SER A 490 -39.70 -8.23 22.76
CA SER A 490 -41.06 -7.76 23.12
C SER A 490 -41.08 -6.28 23.47
N GLU A 491 -39.95 -5.76 23.99
CA GLU A 491 -39.75 -4.38 24.43
C GLU A 491 -38.40 -3.85 23.92
N ALA A 492 -38.33 -2.54 23.71
CA ALA A 492 -37.09 -1.87 23.30
C ALA A 492 -37.02 -0.44 23.89
N PRO A 493 -35.81 0.04 24.26
CA PRO A 493 -35.64 1.38 24.82
C PRO A 493 -35.84 2.47 23.77
N VAL A 494 -36.61 3.52 24.11
CA VAL A 494 -36.85 4.70 23.25
C VAL A 494 -35.54 5.27 22.71
N GLY A 495 -35.45 5.44 21.38
CA GLY A 495 -34.28 6.04 20.70
C GLY A 495 -32.99 5.22 20.77
N GLY A 496 -33.02 4.05 21.40
CA GLY A 496 -31.90 3.14 21.56
C GLY A 496 -31.56 2.39 20.26
N SER A 497 -30.70 1.38 20.40
CA SER A 497 -30.40 0.41 19.34
C SER A 497 -30.44 -1.00 19.89
N ILE A 498 -30.99 -1.91 19.12
CA ILE A 498 -31.05 -3.35 19.46
C ILE A 498 -30.37 -4.16 18.36
N CYS A 499 -29.77 -5.28 18.73
CA CYS A 499 -29.17 -6.22 17.79
C CYS A 499 -30.04 -7.47 17.70
N ILE A 500 -30.48 -7.81 16.49
CA ILE A 500 -31.35 -8.98 16.23
C ILE A 500 -30.58 -9.94 15.35
N ARG A 501 -30.50 -11.21 15.75
CA ARG A 501 -29.93 -12.26 14.88
C ARG A 501 -30.98 -12.69 13.87
N VAL A 502 -30.65 -12.45 12.61
CA VAL A 502 -31.49 -12.77 11.46
C VAL A 502 -30.87 -13.94 10.70
N ARG A 503 -31.62 -15.00 10.51
CA ARG A 503 -31.23 -16.11 9.66
C ARG A 503 -31.78 -15.90 8.26
N LEU A 504 -30.88 -15.82 7.28
CA LEU A 504 -31.22 -15.74 5.87
C LEU A 504 -31.10 -17.12 5.25
N THR A 505 -32.09 -17.54 4.47
CA THR A 505 -32.01 -18.76 3.65
C THR A 505 -32.14 -18.38 2.18
N ASN A 506 -31.25 -18.92 1.37
CA ASN A 506 -31.19 -18.69 -0.06
C ASN A 506 -31.55 -19.98 -0.82
N THR A 507 -32.73 -20.05 -1.40
CA THR A 507 -33.18 -21.16 -2.29
C THR A 507 -33.10 -20.79 -3.78
N SER A 508 -32.52 -19.59 -4.08
CA SER A 508 -32.32 -19.11 -5.44
C SER A 508 -31.13 -19.79 -6.14
N ARG A 509 -30.86 -19.40 -7.38
CA ARG A 509 -29.65 -19.81 -8.11
C ARG A 509 -28.52 -18.78 -8.01
N SER A 510 -28.79 -17.63 -7.40
CA SER A 510 -27.86 -16.51 -7.29
C SER A 510 -27.17 -16.48 -5.93
N TYR A 511 -25.93 -16.03 -5.91
CA TYR A 511 -25.26 -15.65 -4.67
C TYR A 511 -25.76 -14.27 -4.22
N ILE A 512 -25.81 -14.02 -2.92
CA ILE A 512 -26.01 -12.67 -2.38
C ILE A 512 -24.86 -12.31 -1.44
N ALA A 513 -24.39 -11.08 -1.57
CA ALA A 513 -23.35 -10.50 -0.73
C ALA A 513 -23.55 -8.98 -0.62
N SER A 514 -22.96 -8.37 0.41
CA SER A 514 -22.98 -6.90 0.55
C SER A 514 -21.81 -6.25 -0.20
N LEU A 515 -21.67 -6.61 -1.49
CA LEU A 515 -20.62 -6.10 -2.39
C LEU A 515 -21.20 -5.18 -3.46
N PRO A 516 -20.58 -4.00 -3.70
CA PRO A 516 -20.93 -3.18 -4.84
C PRO A 516 -20.52 -3.87 -6.18
N PRO A 517 -21.27 -3.61 -7.29
CA PRO A 517 -22.22 -2.50 -7.45
C PRO A 517 -23.67 -2.79 -7.04
N ALA A 518 -24.05 -4.03 -6.76
CA ALA A 518 -25.44 -4.38 -6.45
C ALA A 518 -25.56 -5.08 -5.06
N PRO A 519 -25.12 -4.44 -3.96
CA PRO A 519 -25.03 -5.07 -2.65
C PRO A 519 -26.40 -5.36 -2.07
N VAL A 520 -26.52 -6.51 -1.40
CA VAL A 520 -27.69 -6.89 -0.64
C VAL A 520 -27.42 -6.75 0.85
N PHE A 521 -28.33 -6.10 1.57
CA PHE A 521 -28.26 -5.91 3.02
C PHE A 521 -29.53 -6.43 3.70
N VAL A 522 -29.42 -6.81 4.96
CA VAL A 522 -30.58 -6.87 5.84
C VAL A 522 -30.88 -5.46 6.31
N SER A 523 -32.18 -5.11 6.28
CA SER A 523 -32.66 -3.83 6.77
C SER A 523 -34.06 -3.98 7.36
N TYR A 524 -34.71 -2.89 7.72
CA TYR A 524 -35.99 -2.92 8.39
C TYR A 524 -36.87 -1.70 8.12
N HIS A 525 -38.18 -1.87 8.43
CA HIS A 525 -39.15 -0.78 8.53
C HIS A 525 -39.78 -0.75 9.92
N TRP A 526 -40.17 0.42 10.35
CA TRP A 526 -41.04 0.59 11.51
C TRP A 526 -42.38 1.16 11.07
N LEU A 527 -43.49 0.50 11.50
CA LEU A 527 -44.83 0.97 11.29
C LEU A 527 -45.49 1.29 12.63
N ARG A 528 -46.32 2.33 12.68
CA ARG A 528 -47.17 2.65 13.84
C ARG A 528 -48.26 1.60 14.02
N ALA A 529 -48.89 1.55 15.19
CA ALA A 529 -49.99 0.61 15.47
C ALA A 529 -51.18 0.73 14.47
N ASN A 530 -51.39 1.92 13.89
CA ASN A 530 -52.41 2.15 12.88
C ASN A 530 -51.98 1.73 11.45
N GLY A 531 -50.82 1.12 11.30
CA GLY A 531 -50.26 0.70 10.01
C GLY A 531 -49.50 1.79 9.23
N GLY A 532 -49.48 3.02 9.73
CA GLY A 532 -48.75 4.12 9.09
C GLY A 532 -47.23 3.91 9.19
N MET A 533 -46.49 4.23 8.11
CA MET A 533 -45.04 4.15 8.11
C MET A 533 -44.43 5.17 9.09
N TYR A 534 -43.54 4.69 9.98
CA TYR A 534 -42.75 5.53 10.89
C TYR A 534 -41.32 5.67 10.41
N VAL A 535 -40.65 4.56 10.06
CA VAL A 535 -39.34 4.53 9.41
C VAL A 535 -39.42 3.58 8.22
N PHE A 536 -39.23 4.10 7.01
CA PHE A 536 -39.16 3.28 5.81
C PHE A 536 -37.74 2.77 5.58
N ASP A 537 -36.73 3.62 5.78
CA ASP A 537 -35.34 3.37 5.41
C ASP A 537 -34.49 3.09 6.66
N GLY A 538 -34.49 1.82 7.10
CA GLY A 538 -33.71 1.36 8.24
C GLY A 538 -32.21 1.26 7.95
N VAL A 539 -31.41 1.09 9.02
CA VAL A 539 -29.96 0.90 8.93
C VAL A 539 -29.61 -0.37 8.15
N ARG A 540 -28.57 -0.29 7.33
CA ARG A 540 -28.05 -1.43 6.55
C ARG A 540 -27.17 -2.31 7.43
N SER A 541 -27.50 -3.59 7.53
CA SER A 541 -26.68 -4.61 8.18
C SER A 541 -26.07 -5.50 7.11
N PRO A 542 -24.72 -5.50 6.97
CA PRO A 542 -24.07 -6.26 5.92
C PRO A 542 -24.15 -7.77 6.17
N ILE A 543 -24.27 -8.53 5.11
CA ILE A 543 -24.10 -9.98 5.10
C ILE A 543 -22.60 -10.24 5.31
N PRO A 544 -22.17 -10.97 6.36
CA PRO A 544 -20.75 -11.16 6.68
C PRO A 544 -19.95 -11.82 5.55
N LEU A 545 -20.58 -12.74 4.83
CA LEU A 545 -20.06 -13.43 3.65
C LEU A 545 -21.18 -13.61 2.63
N ALA A 546 -20.82 -14.03 1.42
CA ALA A 546 -21.85 -14.43 0.46
C ALA A 546 -22.65 -15.62 0.97
N ILE A 547 -23.96 -15.58 0.80
CA ILE A 547 -24.83 -16.73 1.01
C ILE A 547 -25.03 -17.40 -0.36
N SER A 548 -24.53 -18.64 -0.46
CA SER A 548 -24.57 -19.42 -1.69
C SER A 548 -26.00 -19.96 -1.95
N PRO A 549 -26.29 -20.37 -3.19
CA PRO A 549 -27.48 -21.16 -3.49
C PRO A 549 -27.60 -22.37 -2.56
N THR A 550 -28.80 -22.59 -2.00
CA THR A 550 -29.14 -23.65 -1.04
C THR A 550 -28.49 -23.54 0.35
N GLU A 551 -27.90 -22.40 0.69
CA GLU A 551 -27.29 -22.14 1.99
C GLU A 551 -28.14 -21.19 2.85
N SER A 552 -27.87 -21.21 4.14
CA SER A 552 -28.37 -20.23 5.12
C SER A 552 -27.20 -19.60 5.85
N GLY A 553 -27.36 -18.34 6.24
CA GLY A 553 -26.36 -17.60 7.02
C GLY A 553 -27.03 -16.69 8.05
N ASP A 554 -26.34 -16.44 9.15
CA ASP A 554 -26.80 -15.56 10.21
C ASP A 554 -26.21 -14.15 10.04
N VAL A 555 -27.06 -13.13 10.21
CA VAL A 555 -26.71 -11.72 10.14
C VAL A 555 -27.08 -11.04 11.45
N ALA A 556 -26.10 -10.41 12.09
CA ALA A 556 -26.33 -9.54 13.24
C ALA A 556 -26.89 -8.20 12.75
N THR A 557 -28.20 -8.02 12.87
CA THR A 557 -28.91 -6.86 12.32
C THR A 557 -29.07 -5.79 13.38
N GLN A 558 -28.52 -4.61 13.11
CA GLN A 558 -28.64 -3.43 13.96
C GLN A 558 -29.95 -2.70 13.64
N VAL A 559 -30.78 -2.53 14.64
CA VAL A 559 -32.10 -1.86 14.52
C VAL A 559 -32.11 -0.64 15.44
N LYS A 560 -32.24 0.56 14.86
CA LYS A 560 -32.48 1.78 15.63
C LYS A 560 -33.94 1.86 16.03
N VAL A 561 -34.19 2.01 17.33
CA VAL A 561 -35.54 2.04 17.93
C VAL A 561 -36.20 3.41 17.73
N PRO A 562 -37.52 3.50 17.50
CA PRO A 562 -38.26 4.76 17.47
C PRO A 562 -37.94 5.69 18.66
N ALA A 563 -37.95 7.00 18.39
CA ALA A 563 -37.70 8.02 19.41
C ALA A 563 -38.94 8.38 20.26
N GLU A 564 -40.11 7.83 19.94
CA GLU A 564 -41.36 8.05 20.62
C GLU A 564 -41.80 6.73 21.28
N PRO A 565 -42.25 6.73 22.56
CA PRO A 565 -42.79 5.53 23.18
C PRO A 565 -44.13 5.11 22.53
N GLY A 566 -44.39 3.81 22.52
CA GLY A 566 -45.61 3.28 21.95
C GLY A 566 -45.45 1.89 21.35
N GLN A 567 -46.54 1.39 20.78
CA GLN A 567 -46.54 0.10 20.09
C GLN A 567 -46.25 0.26 18.61
N TYR A 568 -45.23 -0.45 18.13
CA TYR A 568 -44.78 -0.42 16.74
C TYR A 568 -44.67 -1.83 16.18
N ARG A 569 -44.82 -1.94 14.85
CA ARG A 569 -44.52 -3.16 14.12
C ARG A 569 -43.14 -3.03 13.49
N LEU A 570 -42.21 -3.90 13.86
CA LEU A 570 -40.92 -4.06 13.23
C LEU A 570 -41.04 -5.07 12.10
N VAL A 571 -40.61 -4.67 10.91
CA VAL A 571 -40.58 -5.50 9.70
C VAL A 571 -39.13 -5.64 9.26
N LEU A 572 -38.56 -6.85 9.31
CA LEU A 572 -37.22 -7.16 8.83
C LEU A 572 -37.30 -7.69 7.40
N THR A 573 -36.53 -7.10 6.53
CA THR A 573 -36.52 -7.38 5.12
C THR A 573 -35.09 -7.32 4.52
N LEU A 574 -34.98 -7.55 3.24
CA LEU A 574 -33.75 -7.34 2.46
C LEU A 574 -33.91 -6.12 1.56
N VAL A 575 -32.78 -5.46 1.31
CA VAL A 575 -32.69 -4.41 0.30
C VAL A 575 -31.52 -4.68 -0.61
N GLN A 576 -31.73 -4.64 -1.92
CA GLN A 576 -30.67 -4.54 -2.90
C GLN A 576 -30.48 -3.07 -3.24
N GLU A 577 -29.36 -2.51 -2.75
CA GLU A 577 -29.11 -1.07 -2.76
C GLU A 577 -29.09 -0.51 -4.19
N GLY A 578 -29.85 0.59 -4.38
CA GLY A 578 -30.03 1.21 -5.69
C GLY A 578 -31.02 0.50 -6.63
N TYR A 579 -31.61 -0.63 -6.22
CA TYR A 579 -32.51 -1.41 -7.08
C TYR A 579 -33.90 -1.63 -6.46
N CYS A 580 -34.02 -2.33 -5.34
CA CYS A 580 -35.32 -2.65 -4.77
C CYS A 580 -35.26 -3.03 -3.29
N TRP A 581 -36.39 -2.90 -2.60
CA TRP A 581 -36.71 -3.56 -1.35
C TRP A 581 -37.40 -4.90 -1.64
N PHE A 582 -37.02 -5.98 -0.97
CA PHE A 582 -37.54 -7.32 -1.28
C PHE A 582 -39.00 -7.48 -0.88
N ASP A 583 -39.44 -6.83 0.20
CA ASP A 583 -40.85 -6.83 0.63
C ASP A 583 -41.80 -6.09 -0.32
N GLN A 584 -41.23 -5.30 -1.27
CA GLN A 584 -42.00 -4.72 -2.37
C GLN A 584 -42.00 -5.63 -3.62
N MET A 585 -41.28 -6.74 -3.60
CA MET A 585 -41.20 -7.67 -4.72
C MET A 585 -42.19 -8.80 -4.57
N PRO A 586 -42.87 -9.24 -5.65
CA PRO A 586 -43.84 -10.31 -5.61
C PRO A 586 -43.24 -11.62 -5.03
N GLY A 587 -43.95 -12.21 -4.07
CA GLY A 587 -43.63 -13.52 -3.51
C GLY A 587 -42.61 -13.52 -2.38
N PHE A 588 -41.99 -12.40 -2.04
CA PHE A 588 -41.15 -12.30 -0.85
C PHE A 588 -42.02 -12.00 0.39
N SER A 589 -41.70 -12.63 1.51
CA SER A 589 -42.40 -12.42 2.79
C SER A 589 -41.40 -11.96 3.86
N PRO A 590 -41.48 -10.70 4.32
CA PRO A 590 -40.64 -10.20 5.40
C PRO A 590 -40.97 -10.85 6.74
N ALA A 591 -40.02 -10.94 7.65
CA ALA A 591 -40.29 -11.32 9.04
C ALA A 591 -40.75 -10.09 9.83
N GLN A 592 -41.78 -10.24 10.68
CA GLN A 592 -42.33 -9.09 11.40
C GLN A 592 -42.85 -9.46 12.79
N THR A 593 -42.80 -8.50 13.70
CA THR A 593 -43.33 -8.61 15.05
C THR A 593 -43.82 -7.25 15.56
N VAL A 594 -44.57 -7.28 16.67
CA VAL A 594 -44.97 -6.07 17.42
C VAL A 594 -43.99 -5.88 18.59
N VAL A 595 -43.48 -4.67 18.76
CA VAL A 595 -42.53 -4.29 19.80
C VAL A 595 -43.10 -3.11 20.59
N ASN A 596 -43.06 -3.17 21.91
CA ASN A 596 -43.36 -2.04 22.78
C ASN A 596 -42.11 -1.20 23.00
N VAL A 597 -42.14 0.03 22.55
CA VAL A 597 -41.05 1.01 22.73
C VAL A 597 -41.33 1.76 24.05
N ILE A 598 -40.44 1.56 25.04
CA ILE A 598 -40.57 2.05 26.43
C ILE A 598 -39.34 2.88 26.86
#